data_24529483a219597dfe129ce711115555
#
_entry.id   24529483a219597dfe129ce711115555
#
_cell.length_a   1.000
_cell.length_b   1.000
_cell.length_c   1.000
_cell.angle_alpha   90.00
_cell.angle_beta   90.00
_cell.angle_gamma   90.00
#
_symmetry.space_group_name_H-M   'P 1'
#
loop_
_entity.id
_entity.type
_entity.pdbx_description
1 polymer ?
#
loop_
_entity_poly.entity_id
_entity_poly.type
_entity_poly.pdbx_seq_one_letter_code
_entity_poly.pdbx_strand_id
1 'polypeptide(L)'
;MRVKIFIVLCSLIVALSARGQQWAQSNVSALCLRSAASHGSEMETQAFCGMPLRVDSVAGDWARVSTPDGVDCYAPLKSIVLRDSAEMAAWRKSPRLIATSLRPDLIVGDTLAPDGGAIVSDVTLCSIFEGEKSPGAVFAEVRLPDGRRGFIRSEAVEDFDEWSRREPSADRIIDAARSMMGTPYLWGGTTSKATDCSGFTQLSFFYSGIMIPRNSRGQAAFCGAAEPDMTGFERGDLLFFGEGDGERITHVGIYSGATRFLHSSGMVRENSFDPEDPWYIPRRVLCAGRVDLQDPSLKVANHPWYFEL
;
A
#
# COMPACT_ATOMS: atom_id res chain seq x y z
N MET A 1 25.07 -3.74 64.09
CA MET A 1 25.65 -3.89 62.75
C MET A 1 24.56 -4.38 61.80
N ARG A 2 23.92 -3.51 61.03
CA ARG A 2 22.81 -3.84 60.10
C ARG A 2 23.39 -3.92 58.70
N VAL A 3 23.43 -5.14 58.16
CA VAL A 3 23.83 -5.38 56.74
C VAL A 3 22.65 -4.97 55.84
N LYS A 4 22.85 -3.96 55.01
CA LYS A 4 21.94 -3.59 53.94
C LYS A 4 22.23 -4.49 52.74
N ILE A 5 21.29 -5.39 52.44
CA ILE A 5 21.29 -6.21 51.21
C ILE A 5 20.81 -5.27 50.07
N PHE A 6 21.70 -4.93 49.15
CA PHE A 6 21.34 -4.31 47.88
C PHE A 6 20.88 -5.41 46.91
N ILE A 7 19.60 -5.46 46.64
CA ILE A 7 19.05 -6.30 45.56
C ILE A 7 19.31 -5.51 44.28
N VAL A 8 20.32 -5.94 43.51
CA VAL A 8 20.54 -5.50 42.14
C VAL A 8 19.53 -6.22 41.24
N LEU A 9 18.49 -5.51 40.82
CA LEU A 9 17.55 -5.99 39.82
C LEU A 9 18.28 -5.97 38.45
N CYS A 10 18.90 -7.08 38.08
CA CYS A 10 19.38 -7.31 36.73
C CYS A 10 18.17 -7.46 35.81
N SER A 11 17.80 -6.40 35.13
CA SER A 11 16.89 -6.45 33.99
C SER A 11 17.53 -7.36 32.93
N LEU A 12 16.99 -8.55 32.76
CA LEU A 12 17.33 -9.46 31.67
C LEU A 12 16.88 -8.80 30.36
N ILE A 13 17.75 -8.02 29.75
CA ILE A 13 17.66 -7.70 28.33
C ILE A 13 17.96 -9.03 27.63
N VAL A 14 16.92 -9.75 27.24
CA VAL A 14 17.06 -10.86 26.32
C VAL A 14 17.49 -10.23 24.99
N ALA A 15 18.80 -10.12 24.82
CA ALA A 15 19.42 -9.83 23.55
C ALA A 15 18.98 -10.96 22.60
N LEU A 16 18.08 -10.67 21.67
CA LEU A 16 17.81 -11.48 20.49
C LEU A 16 19.02 -11.37 19.53
N SER A 17 20.18 -11.86 20.02
CA SER A 17 21.41 -11.92 19.21
C SER A 17 21.32 -13.15 18.32
N ALA A 18 21.52 -12.93 17.01
CA ALA A 18 21.70 -13.94 15.96
C ALA A 18 20.44 -14.71 15.52
N ARG A 19 19.33 -14.03 15.32
CA ARG A 19 18.33 -14.48 14.34
C ARG A 19 18.56 -13.67 13.07
N GLY A 20 18.67 -14.38 11.93
CA GLY A 20 18.74 -13.76 10.60
C GLY A 20 17.63 -12.72 10.43
N GLN A 21 17.73 -11.92 9.39
CA GLN A 21 16.78 -10.84 9.05
C GLN A 21 15.34 -11.26 9.37
N GLN A 22 14.68 -10.53 10.25
CA GLN A 22 13.29 -10.83 10.62
C GLN A 22 12.34 -10.12 9.69
N TRP A 23 11.24 -10.78 9.42
CA TRP A 23 10.18 -10.29 8.55
C TRP A 23 8.84 -10.30 9.28
N ALA A 24 7.89 -9.62 8.71
CA ALA A 24 6.48 -9.75 9.08
C ALA A 24 5.61 -9.61 7.83
N GLN A 25 4.36 -10.01 7.96
CA GLN A 25 3.31 -9.74 6.99
C GLN A 25 2.15 -9.03 7.69
N SER A 26 1.60 -8.00 7.05
CA SER A 26 0.36 -7.37 7.50
C SER A 26 -0.77 -8.41 7.52
N ASN A 27 -1.49 -8.51 8.64
CA ASN A 27 -2.56 -9.50 8.85
C ASN A 27 -3.96 -8.90 8.90
N VAL A 28 -4.08 -7.63 8.57
CA VAL A 28 -5.33 -6.88 8.53
C VAL A 28 -5.47 -6.14 7.20
N SER A 29 -6.69 -5.85 6.79
CA SER A 29 -6.97 -5.22 5.49
C SER A 29 -6.34 -3.83 5.33
N ALA A 30 -6.21 -3.08 6.42
CA ALA A 30 -5.60 -1.75 6.43
C ALA A 30 -4.80 -1.55 7.74
N LEU A 31 -3.54 -1.97 7.75
CA LEU A 31 -2.63 -1.81 8.88
C LEU A 31 -2.13 -0.38 8.95
N CYS A 32 -2.45 0.34 10.03
CA CYS A 32 -1.91 1.68 10.30
C CYS A 32 -0.47 1.57 10.83
N LEU A 33 0.47 2.08 10.07
CA LEU A 33 1.89 2.17 10.42
C LEU A 33 2.20 3.58 10.95
N ARG A 34 2.85 3.65 12.11
CA ARG A 34 2.96 4.86 12.92
C ARG A 34 4.39 5.41 12.99
N SER A 35 4.52 6.72 13.23
CA SER A 35 5.82 7.38 13.44
C SER A 35 6.51 6.99 14.74
N ALA A 36 5.76 6.48 15.72
CA ALA A 36 6.28 5.98 17.00
C ALA A 36 5.44 4.81 17.51
N ALA A 37 5.95 4.07 18.48
CA ALA A 37 5.30 2.91 19.12
C ALA A 37 4.09 3.35 19.99
N SER A 38 3.11 3.99 19.38
CA SER A 38 1.92 4.54 20.04
C SER A 38 0.75 4.69 19.06
N HIS A 39 -0.45 4.32 19.48
CA HIS A 39 -1.67 4.56 18.70
C HIS A 39 -2.00 6.05 18.54
N GLY A 40 -1.50 6.92 19.42
CA GLY A 40 -1.69 8.37 19.35
C GLY A 40 -0.66 9.11 18.49
N SER A 41 0.38 8.42 17.98
CA SER A 41 1.35 9.04 17.09
C SER A 41 0.81 9.16 15.66
N GLU A 42 1.45 10.00 14.87
CA GLU A 42 1.11 10.23 13.47
C GLU A 42 1.13 8.93 12.65
N MET A 43 0.20 8.79 11.72
CA MET A 43 0.19 7.70 10.76
C MET A 43 1.07 8.09 9.56
N GLU A 44 2.15 7.34 9.36
CA GLU A 44 3.09 7.54 8.25
C GLU A 44 2.54 6.95 6.95
N THR A 45 2.00 5.74 7.04
CA THR A 45 1.48 4.99 5.92
C THR A 45 0.55 3.86 6.38
N GLN A 46 -0.02 3.13 5.44
CA GLN A 46 -0.75 1.88 5.71
C GLN A 46 -0.12 0.73 4.91
N ALA A 47 -0.35 -0.50 5.40
CA ALA A 47 -0.06 -1.72 4.65
C ALA A 47 -1.35 -2.51 4.45
N PHE A 48 -1.58 -3.00 3.22
CA PHE A 48 -2.67 -3.94 2.93
C PHE A 48 -2.32 -5.35 3.42
N CYS A 49 -3.32 -6.23 3.56
CA CYS A 49 -3.11 -7.61 4.00
C CYS A 49 -2.12 -8.35 3.10
N GLY A 50 -1.19 -9.09 3.71
CA GLY A 50 -0.15 -9.82 3.01
C GLY A 50 1.07 -9.00 2.56
N MET A 51 1.07 -7.67 2.71
CA MET A 51 2.26 -6.85 2.42
C MET A 51 3.43 -7.28 3.30
N PRO A 52 4.61 -7.61 2.71
CA PRO A 52 5.80 -7.94 3.47
C PRO A 52 6.38 -6.69 4.16
N LEU A 53 6.87 -6.86 5.37
CA LEU A 53 7.53 -5.84 6.17
C LEU A 53 8.86 -6.39 6.68
N ARG A 54 9.93 -5.60 6.63
CA ARG A 54 11.17 -5.94 7.30
C ARG A 54 11.10 -5.49 8.74
N VAL A 55 11.44 -6.37 9.68
CA VAL A 55 11.42 -6.08 11.11
C VAL A 55 12.84 -5.77 11.59
N ASP A 56 13.03 -4.55 12.10
CA ASP A 56 14.31 -4.13 12.69
C ASP A 56 14.39 -4.49 14.17
N SER A 57 13.29 -4.33 14.91
CA SER A 57 13.24 -4.66 16.35
C SER A 57 11.80 -4.85 16.83
N VAL A 58 11.66 -5.55 17.95
CA VAL A 58 10.39 -5.75 18.65
C VAL A 58 10.56 -5.27 20.09
N ALA A 59 9.64 -4.42 20.56
CA ALA A 59 9.62 -3.92 21.93
C ALA A 59 8.18 -3.76 22.44
N GLY A 60 7.83 -4.46 23.51
CA GLY A 60 6.45 -4.50 24.04
C GLY A 60 5.48 -4.98 22.96
N ASP A 61 4.41 -4.23 22.73
CA ASP A 61 3.35 -4.54 21.77
C ASP A 61 3.62 -4.00 20.35
N TRP A 62 4.84 -3.55 20.05
CA TRP A 62 5.21 -2.90 18.80
C TRP A 62 6.43 -3.52 18.14
N ALA A 63 6.43 -3.52 16.82
CA ALA A 63 7.60 -3.78 15.99
C ALA A 63 7.99 -2.50 15.26
N ARG A 64 9.30 -2.17 15.24
CA ARG A 64 9.85 -1.23 14.28
C ARG A 64 10.04 -1.97 12.96
N VAL A 65 9.48 -1.42 11.90
CA VAL A 65 9.44 -2.07 10.58
C VAL A 65 9.77 -1.08 9.48
N SER A 66 10.22 -1.61 8.34
CA SER A 66 10.30 -0.87 7.08
C SER A 66 9.33 -1.46 6.08
N THR A 67 8.73 -0.62 5.24
CA THR A 67 7.87 -1.02 4.11
C THR A 67 8.69 -1.26 2.85
N PRO A 68 8.16 -1.93 1.80
CA PRO A 68 8.89 -2.16 0.55
C PRO A 68 9.33 -0.87 -0.16
N ASP A 69 8.59 0.22 -0.01
CA ASP A 69 8.90 1.55 -0.55
C ASP A 69 9.81 2.39 0.36
N GLY A 70 10.36 1.78 1.42
CA GLY A 70 11.42 2.36 2.27
C GLY A 70 10.94 3.28 3.38
N VAL A 71 9.67 3.20 3.82
CA VAL A 71 9.17 3.97 4.98
C VAL A 71 9.48 3.21 6.27
N ASP A 72 10.26 3.84 7.17
CA ASP A 72 10.50 3.33 8.52
C ASP A 72 9.40 3.78 9.47
N CYS A 73 8.81 2.84 10.19
CA CYS A 73 7.62 3.07 11.00
C CYS A 73 7.43 2.00 12.09
N TYR A 74 6.33 2.07 12.81
CA TYR A 74 5.98 1.14 13.87
C TYR A 74 4.65 0.45 13.58
N ALA A 75 4.62 -0.87 13.73
CA ALA A 75 3.44 -1.72 13.58
C ALA A 75 3.03 -2.33 14.93
N PRO A 76 1.72 -2.34 15.29
CA PRO A 76 1.25 -3.12 16.43
C PRO A 76 1.45 -4.62 16.17
N LEU A 77 2.06 -5.35 17.10
CA LEU A 77 2.34 -6.79 16.95
C LEU A 77 1.09 -7.61 16.65
N LYS A 78 -0.05 -7.27 17.26
CA LYS A 78 -1.34 -7.96 17.03
C LYS A 78 -1.88 -7.86 15.60
N SER A 79 -1.33 -6.96 14.79
CA SER A 79 -1.79 -6.70 13.43
C SER A 79 -0.83 -7.22 12.36
N ILE A 80 0.24 -7.89 12.76
CA ILE A 80 1.23 -8.50 11.87
C ILE A 80 1.50 -9.94 12.29
N VAL A 81 1.99 -10.74 11.35
CA VAL A 81 2.53 -12.08 11.63
C VAL A 81 4.03 -12.05 11.40
N LEU A 82 4.80 -12.30 12.46
CA LEU A 82 6.26 -12.39 12.36
C LEU A 82 6.66 -13.62 11.56
N ARG A 83 7.70 -13.47 10.73
CA ARG A 83 8.26 -14.50 9.86
C ARG A 83 9.78 -14.53 10.00
N ASP A 84 10.35 -15.70 9.89
CA ASP A 84 11.78 -15.83 9.64
C ASP A 84 12.11 -15.77 8.14
N SER A 85 13.41 -15.76 7.81
CA SER A 85 13.86 -15.69 6.42
C SER A 85 13.46 -16.91 5.59
N ALA A 86 13.37 -18.10 6.21
CA ALA A 86 12.99 -19.34 5.52
C ALA A 86 11.49 -19.35 5.19
N GLU A 87 10.66 -18.90 6.13
CA GLU A 87 9.21 -18.73 5.92
C GLU A 87 8.92 -17.73 4.81
N MET A 88 9.65 -16.60 4.78
CA MET A 88 9.50 -15.60 3.71
C MET A 88 10.00 -16.11 2.36
N ALA A 89 11.09 -16.88 2.33
CA ALA A 89 11.54 -17.53 1.10
C ALA A 89 10.51 -18.54 0.59
N ALA A 90 9.89 -19.31 1.47
CA ALA A 90 8.80 -20.21 1.11
C ALA A 90 7.57 -19.46 0.57
N TRP A 91 7.18 -18.37 1.23
CA TRP A 91 6.06 -17.52 0.79
C TRP A 91 6.30 -16.88 -0.59
N ARG A 92 7.53 -16.42 -0.89
CA ARG A 92 7.85 -15.88 -2.22
C ARG A 92 7.69 -16.90 -3.35
N LYS A 93 7.85 -18.18 -3.05
CA LYS A 93 7.72 -19.30 -4.00
C LYS A 93 6.33 -19.91 -4.05
N SER A 94 5.49 -19.62 -3.03
CA SER A 94 4.15 -20.17 -2.99
C SER A 94 3.26 -19.53 -4.06
N PRO A 95 2.26 -20.24 -4.57
CA PRO A 95 1.18 -19.65 -5.35
C PRO A 95 0.48 -18.56 -4.53
N ARG A 96 0.28 -17.39 -5.15
CA ARG A 96 -0.34 -16.24 -4.48
C ARG A 96 -1.35 -15.57 -5.38
N LEU A 97 -2.35 -15.01 -4.75
CA LEU A 97 -3.38 -14.21 -5.39
C LEU A 97 -3.31 -12.77 -4.88
N ILE A 98 -3.54 -11.82 -5.77
CA ILE A 98 -3.67 -10.40 -5.45
C ILE A 98 -5.09 -9.94 -5.68
N ALA A 99 -5.65 -9.18 -4.74
CA ALA A 99 -6.96 -8.56 -4.87
C ALA A 99 -6.93 -7.41 -5.88
N THR A 100 -7.66 -7.56 -6.97
CA THR A 100 -7.77 -6.57 -8.05
C THR A 100 -9.17 -6.00 -8.19
N SER A 101 -10.14 -6.50 -7.42
CA SER A 101 -11.48 -5.94 -7.37
C SER A 101 -11.46 -4.56 -6.74
N LEU A 102 -12.14 -3.66 -7.39
CA LEU A 102 -12.29 -2.26 -7.03
C LEU A 102 -13.42 -2.04 -6.00
N ARG A 103 -14.18 -3.08 -5.73
CA ARG A 103 -15.20 -3.09 -4.68
C ARG A 103 -14.67 -3.89 -3.50
N PRO A 104 -14.92 -3.42 -2.27
CA PRO A 104 -14.55 -4.19 -1.08
C PRO A 104 -15.16 -5.59 -1.20
N ASP A 105 -14.29 -6.58 -1.18
CA ASP A 105 -14.72 -7.96 -1.12
C ASP A 105 -14.45 -8.52 0.28
N LEU A 106 -15.04 -9.66 0.58
CA LEU A 106 -14.91 -10.33 1.87
C LEU A 106 -14.39 -11.74 1.64
N ILE A 107 -13.55 -12.20 2.55
CA ILE A 107 -13.19 -13.61 2.66
C ILE A 107 -14.21 -14.26 3.59
N VAL A 108 -14.94 -15.22 3.07
CA VAL A 108 -15.99 -15.96 3.78
C VAL A 108 -15.54 -17.37 4.14
N GLY A 109 -16.08 -17.92 5.22
CA GLY A 109 -15.71 -19.25 5.69
C GLY A 109 -16.41 -20.41 4.95
N ASP A 110 -17.56 -20.14 4.31
CA ASP A 110 -18.36 -21.15 3.60
C ASP A 110 -19.08 -20.50 2.40
N THR A 111 -18.87 -21.06 1.20
CA THR A 111 -19.49 -20.59 -0.04
C THR A 111 -20.88 -21.18 -0.28
N LEU A 112 -21.26 -22.21 0.47
CA LEU A 112 -22.57 -22.88 0.36
C LEU A 112 -23.63 -22.29 1.29
N ALA A 113 -23.22 -21.49 2.29
CA ALA A 113 -24.17 -20.80 3.15
C ALA A 113 -24.86 -19.65 2.37
N PRO A 114 -26.16 -19.39 2.61
CA PRO A 114 -26.92 -18.34 1.90
C PRO A 114 -26.31 -16.94 2.05
N ASP A 115 -25.59 -16.69 3.15
CA ASP A 115 -24.89 -15.44 3.49
C ASP A 115 -23.37 -15.54 3.32
N GLY A 116 -22.85 -16.60 2.70
CA GLY A 116 -21.42 -16.86 2.56
C GLY A 116 -20.75 -17.37 3.85
N GLY A 117 -21.52 -17.67 4.89
CA GLY A 117 -21.00 -18.11 6.20
C GLY A 117 -20.35 -16.98 6.99
N ALA A 118 -19.54 -17.33 7.98
CA ALA A 118 -18.83 -16.35 8.80
C ALA A 118 -17.80 -15.57 7.98
N ILE A 119 -17.79 -14.24 8.15
CA ILE A 119 -16.75 -13.39 7.55
C ILE A 119 -15.42 -13.70 8.25
N VAL A 120 -14.41 -14.09 7.44
CA VAL A 120 -13.05 -14.40 7.91
C VAL A 120 -12.19 -13.13 7.92
N SER A 121 -12.27 -12.33 6.86
CA SER A 121 -11.55 -11.07 6.73
C SER A 121 -12.22 -10.13 5.72
N ASP A 122 -12.03 -8.85 5.96
CA ASP A 122 -12.21 -7.78 5.00
C ASP A 122 -11.01 -7.71 4.05
N VAL A 123 -11.19 -7.20 2.83
CA VAL A 123 -10.16 -7.12 1.79
C VAL A 123 -10.04 -5.69 1.28
N THR A 124 -8.84 -5.27 0.95
CA THR A 124 -8.54 -4.03 0.23
C THR A 124 -7.85 -4.34 -1.09
N LEU A 125 -7.92 -3.39 -2.00
CA LEU A 125 -7.18 -3.45 -3.27
C LEU A 125 -5.69 -3.76 -3.00
N CYS A 126 -5.10 -4.61 -3.82
CA CYS A 126 -3.72 -5.08 -3.71
C CYS A 126 -3.40 -5.98 -2.51
N SER A 127 -4.38 -6.41 -1.69
CA SER A 127 -4.15 -7.46 -0.69
C SER A 127 -3.62 -8.74 -1.33
N ILE A 128 -2.64 -9.38 -0.68
CA ILE A 128 -1.96 -10.58 -1.20
C ILE A 128 -2.24 -11.76 -0.28
N PHE A 129 -2.67 -12.88 -0.84
CA PHE A 129 -3.00 -14.12 -0.13
C PHE A 129 -2.25 -15.30 -0.75
N GLU A 130 -1.92 -16.30 0.05
CA GLU A 130 -1.54 -17.59 -0.52
C GLU A 130 -2.79 -18.30 -1.05
N GLY A 131 -2.71 -18.87 -2.24
CA GLY A 131 -3.82 -19.55 -2.89
C GLY A 131 -3.67 -19.62 -4.40
N GLU A 132 -4.57 -20.39 -5.01
CA GLU A 132 -4.62 -20.58 -6.46
C GLU A 132 -6.07 -20.50 -6.95
N LYS A 133 -6.23 -20.04 -8.19
CA LYS A 133 -7.52 -20.07 -8.88
C LYS A 133 -7.66 -21.41 -9.63
N SER A 134 -8.76 -22.11 -9.38
CA SER A 134 -9.14 -23.24 -10.24
C SER A 134 -9.88 -22.71 -11.47
N PRO A 135 -9.58 -23.21 -12.68
CA PRO A 135 -10.29 -22.82 -13.90
C PRO A 135 -11.81 -22.98 -13.77
N GLY A 136 -12.56 -21.92 -14.03
CA GLY A 136 -14.02 -21.92 -13.97
C GLY A 136 -14.64 -21.92 -12.57
N ALA A 137 -13.84 -21.93 -11.51
CA ALA A 137 -14.36 -21.84 -10.15
C ALA A 137 -14.87 -20.42 -9.85
N VAL A 138 -16.05 -20.32 -9.24
CA VAL A 138 -16.65 -19.05 -8.80
C VAL A 138 -15.87 -18.45 -7.63
N PHE A 139 -15.26 -19.29 -6.80
CA PHE A 139 -14.49 -18.91 -5.63
C PHE A 139 -13.07 -19.50 -5.67
N ALA A 140 -12.12 -18.76 -5.18
CA ALA A 140 -10.77 -19.23 -4.91
C ALA A 140 -10.60 -19.42 -3.39
N GLU A 141 -10.00 -20.53 -2.97
CA GLU A 141 -9.57 -20.70 -1.58
C GLU A 141 -8.31 -19.89 -1.35
N VAL A 142 -8.28 -19.13 -0.24
CA VAL A 142 -7.15 -18.30 0.15
C VAL A 142 -6.75 -18.57 1.60
N ARG A 143 -5.46 -18.39 1.89
CA ARG A 143 -4.89 -18.45 3.23
C ARG A 143 -4.31 -17.08 3.60
N LEU A 144 -4.77 -16.55 4.74
CA LEU A 144 -4.26 -15.32 5.32
C LEU A 144 -2.89 -15.55 5.98
N PRO A 145 -2.13 -14.47 6.27
CA PRO A 145 -0.83 -14.59 6.92
C PRO A 145 -0.85 -15.38 8.23
N ASP A 146 -1.90 -15.29 9.04
CA ASP A 146 -2.05 -16.02 10.32
C ASP A 146 -2.50 -17.49 10.15
N GLY A 147 -2.66 -17.94 8.91
CA GLY A 147 -3.07 -19.31 8.59
C GLY A 147 -4.57 -19.54 8.52
N ARG A 148 -5.42 -18.55 8.87
CA ARG A 148 -6.87 -18.65 8.61
C ARG A 148 -7.12 -18.87 7.12
N ARG A 149 -8.13 -19.67 6.82
CA ARG A 149 -8.55 -19.95 5.44
C ARG A 149 -9.95 -19.47 5.19
N GLY A 150 -10.24 -19.21 3.95
CA GLY A 150 -11.57 -18.85 3.49
C GLY A 150 -11.62 -18.74 1.98
N PHE A 151 -12.70 -18.20 1.48
CA PHE A 151 -13.02 -18.14 0.07
C PHE A 151 -13.27 -16.69 -0.36
N ILE A 152 -12.72 -16.32 -1.49
CA ILE A 152 -12.94 -15.04 -2.14
C ILE A 152 -13.46 -15.29 -3.57
N ARG A 153 -14.24 -14.37 -4.13
CA ARG A 153 -14.70 -14.48 -5.52
C ARG A 153 -13.50 -14.53 -6.46
N SER A 154 -13.49 -15.51 -7.38
CA SER A 154 -12.39 -15.67 -8.34
C SER A 154 -12.22 -14.45 -9.26
N GLU A 155 -13.30 -13.72 -9.52
CA GLU A 155 -13.26 -12.47 -10.30
C GLU A 155 -12.61 -11.29 -9.54
N ALA A 156 -12.52 -11.38 -8.21
CA ALA A 156 -11.96 -10.33 -7.35
C ALA A 156 -10.45 -10.42 -7.17
N VAL A 157 -9.85 -11.50 -7.64
CA VAL A 157 -8.41 -11.78 -7.48
C VAL A 157 -7.78 -12.23 -8.79
N GLU A 158 -6.48 -12.02 -8.89
CA GLU A 158 -5.65 -12.50 -9.99
C GLU A 158 -4.44 -13.26 -9.44
N ASP A 159 -3.84 -14.13 -10.25
CA ASP A 159 -2.54 -14.71 -9.93
C ASP A 159 -1.51 -13.57 -9.78
N PHE A 160 -0.78 -13.60 -8.67
CA PHE A 160 0.15 -12.49 -8.33
C PHE A 160 1.34 -12.43 -9.29
N ASP A 161 1.83 -13.58 -9.72
CA ASP A 161 2.96 -13.65 -10.64
C ASP A 161 2.56 -13.18 -12.05
N GLU A 162 1.38 -13.56 -12.54
CA GLU A 162 0.85 -13.09 -13.81
C GLU A 162 0.55 -11.60 -13.77
N TRP A 163 -0.09 -11.13 -12.69
CA TRP A 163 -0.39 -9.72 -12.50
C TRP A 163 0.87 -8.86 -12.48
N SER A 164 1.91 -9.30 -11.78
CA SER A 164 3.17 -8.54 -11.63
C SER A 164 3.96 -8.40 -12.92
N ARG A 165 3.81 -9.35 -13.87
CA ARG A 165 4.50 -9.34 -15.17
C ARG A 165 3.74 -8.59 -16.27
N ARG A 166 2.54 -8.11 -15.99
CA ARG A 166 1.81 -7.29 -16.96
C ARG A 166 2.55 -5.99 -17.22
N GLU A 167 2.52 -5.55 -18.49
CA GLU A 167 3.08 -4.24 -18.82
C GLU A 167 2.31 -3.13 -18.12
N PRO A 168 2.99 -2.27 -17.34
CA PRO A 168 2.39 -1.11 -16.73
C PRO A 168 1.87 -0.14 -17.80
N SER A 169 0.76 0.54 -17.51
CA SER A 169 0.22 1.54 -18.44
C SER A 169 -0.51 2.66 -17.71
N ALA A 170 -0.55 3.83 -18.32
CA ALA A 170 -1.32 4.97 -17.83
C ALA A 170 -2.80 4.64 -17.68
N ASP A 171 -3.39 3.85 -18.58
CA ASP A 171 -4.78 3.45 -18.48
C ASP A 171 -5.05 2.61 -17.24
N ARG A 172 -4.22 1.63 -16.93
CA ARG A 172 -4.35 0.84 -15.71
C ARG A 172 -4.22 1.69 -14.43
N ILE A 173 -3.30 2.66 -14.43
CA ILE A 173 -3.14 3.61 -13.31
C ILE A 173 -4.43 4.43 -13.14
N ILE A 174 -4.97 4.96 -14.22
CA ILE A 174 -6.18 5.79 -14.22
C ILE A 174 -7.42 4.96 -13.86
N ASP A 175 -7.53 3.72 -14.33
CA ASP A 175 -8.63 2.82 -13.98
C ASP A 175 -8.61 2.50 -12.49
N ALA A 176 -7.45 2.19 -11.92
CA ALA A 176 -7.29 2.03 -10.48
C ALA A 176 -7.70 3.32 -9.73
N ALA A 177 -7.22 4.47 -10.18
CA ALA A 177 -7.55 5.76 -9.59
C ALA A 177 -9.05 6.04 -9.63
N ARG A 178 -9.71 5.83 -10.77
CA ARG A 178 -11.16 6.03 -10.94
C ARG A 178 -12.00 5.08 -10.10
N SER A 179 -11.53 3.89 -9.89
CA SER A 179 -12.22 2.90 -9.09
C SER A 179 -12.32 3.27 -7.61
N MET A 180 -11.39 4.09 -7.15
CA MET A 180 -11.39 4.62 -5.79
C MET A 180 -12.22 5.90 -5.63
N MET A 181 -12.95 6.35 -6.66
CA MET A 181 -13.82 7.54 -6.57
C MET A 181 -14.74 7.47 -5.36
N GLY A 182 -14.77 8.55 -4.56
CA GLY A 182 -15.55 8.63 -3.32
C GLY A 182 -14.86 8.05 -2.08
N THR A 183 -13.72 7.36 -2.21
CA THR A 183 -12.93 6.90 -1.05
C THR A 183 -12.55 8.11 -0.18
N PRO A 184 -12.80 8.07 1.15
CA PRO A 184 -12.54 9.21 2.03
C PRO A 184 -11.05 9.52 2.15
N TYR A 185 -10.75 10.80 2.38
CA TYR A 185 -9.40 11.25 2.70
C TYR A 185 -9.02 10.88 4.14
N LEU A 186 -7.86 10.29 4.31
CA LEU A 186 -7.25 10.03 5.61
C LEU A 186 -5.75 10.32 5.52
N TRP A 187 -5.24 11.22 6.36
CA TRP A 187 -3.81 11.49 6.44
C TRP A 187 -3.02 10.22 6.74
N GLY A 188 -1.99 9.92 5.94
CA GLY A 188 -1.23 8.67 6.02
C GLY A 188 -1.91 7.46 5.34
N GLY A 189 -3.12 7.61 4.80
CA GLY A 189 -3.86 6.52 4.15
C GLY A 189 -3.27 6.10 2.81
N THR A 190 -3.15 4.78 2.57
CA THR A 190 -2.65 4.17 1.32
C THR A 190 -3.42 2.91 0.94
N THR A 191 -4.67 2.79 1.37
CA THR A 191 -5.53 1.64 1.02
C THR A 191 -6.82 2.10 0.37
N SER A 192 -7.53 1.21 -0.32
CA SER A 192 -8.83 1.50 -0.91
C SER A 192 -9.94 1.81 0.12
N LYS A 193 -9.66 1.72 1.43
CA LYS A 193 -10.58 2.15 2.50
C LYS A 193 -10.49 3.65 2.79
N ALA A 194 -9.29 4.22 2.72
CA ALA A 194 -9.04 5.64 2.85
C ALA A 194 -7.63 5.96 2.33
N THR A 195 -7.46 7.11 1.68
CA THR A 195 -6.19 7.54 1.10
C THR A 195 -5.90 9.01 1.43
N ASP A 196 -4.62 9.38 1.58
CA ASP A 196 -4.22 10.76 1.34
C ASP A 196 -3.84 10.98 -0.14
N CYS A 197 -3.39 12.17 -0.50
CA CYS A 197 -3.12 12.51 -1.91
C CYS A 197 -2.01 11.65 -2.52
N SER A 198 -0.89 11.47 -1.82
CA SER A 198 0.24 10.69 -2.31
C SER A 198 0.07 9.18 -2.11
N GLY A 199 -0.68 8.74 -1.10
CA GLY A 199 -1.06 7.34 -0.95
C GLY A 199 -2.05 6.89 -2.02
N PHE A 200 -2.94 7.77 -2.46
CA PHE A 200 -3.81 7.53 -3.60
C PHE A 200 -3.01 7.32 -4.90
N THR A 201 -2.06 8.22 -5.21
CA THR A 201 -1.21 8.05 -6.38
C THR A 201 -0.36 6.78 -6.26
N GLN A 202 0.25 6.53 -5.10
CA GLN A 202 1.06 5.35 -4.84
C GLN A 202 0.28 4.05 -5.07
N LEU A 203 -0.94 3.93 -4.52
CA LEU A 203 -1.77 2.74 -4.70
C LEU A 203 -2.20 2.55 -6.16
N SER A 204 -2.49 3.64 -6.89
CA SER A 204 -2.84 3.59 -8.31
C SER A 204 -1.70 3.06 -9.17
N PHE A 205 -0.46 3.51 -8.88
CA PHE A 205 0.73 3.00 -9.56
C PHE A 205 1.04 1.56 -9.17
N PHE A 206 0.93 1.20 -7.86
CA PHE A 206 1.14 -0.17 -7.41
C PHE A 206 0.19 -1.14 -8.09
N TYR A 207 -1.09 -0.78 -8.25
CA TYR A 207 -2.05 -1.61 -9.00
C TYR A 207 -1.62 -1.86 -10.46
N SER A 208 -0.88 -0.95 -11.06
CA SER A 208 -0.27 -1.14 -12.38
C SER A 208 1.08 -1.87 -12.35
N GLY A 209 1.53 -2.34 -11.18
CA GLY A 209 2.80 -3.06 -11.01
C GLY A 209 4.02 -2.17 -10.82
N ILE A 210 3.84 -0.87 -10.53
CA ILE A 210 4.91 0.12 -10.34
C ILE A 210 4.94 0.63 -8.91
N MET A 211 6.11 0.63 -8.29
CA MET A 211 6.34 1.22 -6.97
C MET A 211 6.90 2.63 -7.08
N ILE A 212 6.25 3.59 -6.41
CA ILE A 212 6.69 4.98 -6.30
C ILE A 212 6.79 5.40 -4.82
N PRO A 213 7.54 6.47 -4.49
CA PRO A 213 7.71 6.92 -3.10
C PRO A 213 6.39 7.28 -2.41
N ARG A 214 6.39 7.18 -1.07
CA ARG A 214 5.20 7.40 -0.24
C ARG A 214 4.65 8.82 -0.28
N ASN A 215 5.49 9.84 -0.20
CA ASN A 215 5.05 11.20 -0.04
C ASN A 215 5.19 12.04 -1.32
N SER A 216 4.37 13.09 -1.46
CA SER A 216 4.30 13.89 -2.68
C SER A 216 5.61 14.56 -3.09
N ARG A 217 6.44 14.99 -2.11
CA ARG A 217 7.75 15.57 -2.43
C ARG A 217 8.74 14.52 -2.90
N GLY A 218 8.70 13.34 -2.28
CA GLY A 218 9.47 12.19 -2.74
C GLY A 218 9.07 11.79 -4.16
N GLN A 219 7.76 11.76 -4.46
CA GLN A 219 7.26 11.49 -5.80
C GLN A 219 7.73 12.54 -6.82
N ALA A 220 7.69 13.84 -6.46
CA ALA A 220 8.16 14.91 -7.35
C ALA A 220 9.67 14.80 -7.65
N ALA A 221 10.47 14.56 -6.62
CA ALA A 221 11.92 14.35 -6.80
C ALA A 221 12.22 13.08 -7.63
N PHE A 222 11.46 12.02 -7.39
CA PHE A 222 11.61 10.74 -8.04
C PHE A 222 11.34 10.78 -9.56
N CYS A 223 10.27 11.45 -10.00
CA CYS A 223 9.94 11.59 -11.43
C CYS A 223 10.60 12.81 -12.08
N GLY A 224 11.55 13.47 -11.41
CA GLY A 224 12.25 14.64 -11.97
C GLY A 224 11.31 15.79 -12.31
N ALA A 225 10.30 16.03 -11.46
CA ALA A 225 9.26 17.02 -11.73
C ALA A 225 9.87 18.42 -11.95
N ALA A 226 9.46 19.05 -13.04
CA ALA A 226 9.92 20.37 -13.49
C ALA A 226 8.72 21.32 -13.67
N GLU A 227 9.01 22.59 -13.98
CA GLU A 227 7.95 23.55 -14.32
C GLU A 227 7.02 22.97 -15.38
N PRO A 228 5.70 23.12 -15.21
CA PRO A 228 4.76 22.43 -16.06
C PRO A 228 4.65 23.10 -17.43
N ASP A 229 4.92 22.35 -18.49
CA ASP A 229 4.38 22.67 -19.79
C ASP A 229 2.91 22.22 -19.82
N MET A 230 2.00 23.19 -19.65
CA MET A 230 0.56 22.92 -19.56
C MET A 230 -0.02 22.27 -20.82
N THR A 231 0.72 22.22 -21.91
CA THR A 231 0.32 21.61 -23.20
C THR A 231 0.91 20.22 -23.40
N GLY A 232 1.95 19.86 -22.63
CA GLY A 232 2.72 18.62 -22.78
C GLY A 232 2.33 17.47 -21.84
N PHE A 233 1.25 17.59 -21.07
CA PHE A 233 0.83 16.52 -20.16
C PHE A 233 0.32 15.30 -20.89
N GLU A 234 0.77 14.14 -20.43
CA GLU A 234 0.24 12.84 -20.87
C GLU A 234 -0.51 12.16 -19.72
N ARG A 235 -1.49 11.34 -20.10
CA ARG A 235 -2.27 10.55 -19.11
C ARG A 235 -1.34 9.74 -18.22
N GLY A 236 -1.53 9.82 -16.89
CA GLY A 236 -0.68 9.18 -15.91
C GLY A 236 0.43 10.07 -15.34
N ASP A 237 0.68 11.25 -15.90
CA ASP A 237 1.62 12.21 -15.32
C ASP A 237 1.17 12.63 -13.91
N LEU A 238 2.12 12.84 -13.01
CA LEU A 238 1.89 13.36 -11.67
C LEU A 238 1.92 14.89 -11.70
N LEU A 239 0.85 15.49 -11.22
CA LEU A 239 0.73 16.94 -11.07
C LEU A 239 0.89 17.29 -9.60
N PHE A 240 1.82 18.21 -9.28
CA PHE A 240 2.13 18.62 -7.93
C PHE A 240 1.65 20.05 -7.69
N PHE A 241 0.97 20.26 -6.56
CA PHE A 241 0.29 21.50 -6.25
C PHE A 241 0.82 22.09 -4.93
N GLY A 242 0.82 23.42 -4.84
CA GLY A 242 1.04 24.19 -3.62
C GLY A 242 -0.25 24.68 -2.98
N GLU A 243 -0.10 25.37 -1.85
CA GLU A 243 -1.17 26.14 -1.22
C GLU A 243 -0.92 27.63 -1.42
N GLY A 244 -1.96 28.35 -1.87
CA GLY A 244 -1.86 29.79 -2.15
C GLY A 244 -0.73 30.10 -3.14
N ASP A 245 0.05 31.15 -2.85
CA ASP A 245 1.20 31.55 -3.65
C ASP A 245 2.51 30.84 -3.27
N GLY A 246 2.42 29.83 -2.37
CA GLY A 246 3.60 29.09 -1.90
C GLY A 246 4.20 28.18 -2.96
N GLU A 247 5.54 28.05 -2.95
CA GLU A 247 6.28 27.14 -3.85
C GLU A 247 6.44 25.72 -3.28
N ARG A 248 5.96 25.50 -2.05
CA ARG A 248 6.08 24.20 -1.40
C ARG A 248 5.01 23.24 -1.91
N ILE A 249 5.43 22.07 -2.39
CA ILE A 249 4.52 20.96 -2.72
C ILE A 249 3.81 20.47 -1.46
N THR A 250 2.48 20.51 -1.49
CA THR A 250 1.60 20.04 -0.41
C THR A 250 0.58 19.01 -0.90
N HIS A 251 0.45 18.83 -2.21
CA HIS A 251 -0.56 17.96 -2.80
C HIS A 251 -0.10 17.38 -4.13
N VAL A 252 -0.69 16.24 -4.52
CA VAL A 252 -0.42 15.55 -5.78
C VAL A 252 -1.71 14.93 -6.35
N GLY A 253 -1.78 14.85 -7.66
CA GLY A 253 -2.83 14.15 -8.41
C GLY A 253 -2.27 13.49 -9.66
N ILE A 254 -3.10 12.69 -10.34
CA ILE A 254 -2.78 11.98 -11.59
C ILE A 254 -3.53 12.67 -12.72
N TYR A 255 -2.82 13.12 -13.75
CA TYR A 255 -3.46 13.68 -14.93
C TYR A 255 -4.24 12.62 -15.70
N SER A 256 -5.54 12.87 -15.87
CA SER A 256 -6.47 11.93 -16.52
C SER A 256 -6.80 12.29 -17.98
N GLY A 257 -6.34 13.44 -18.44
CA GLY A 257 -6.58 13.97 -19.80
C GLY A 257 -7.57 15.15 -19.80
N ALA A 258 -7.62 15.90 -20.88
CA ALA A 258 -8.58 17.00 -21.14
C ALA A 258 -8.64 18.01 -19.97
N THR A 259 -7.49 18.50 -19.48
CA THR A 259 -7.34 19.45 -18.37
C THR A 259 -7.75 18.91 -17.00
N ARG A 260 -8.07 17.62 -16.88
CA ARG A 260 -8.56 16.98 -15.65
C ARG A 260 -7.50 16.14 -14.93
N PHE A 261 -7.67 15.99 -13.62
CA PHE A 261 -6.82 15.17 -12.78
C PHE A 261 -7.61 14.50 -11.65
N LEU A 262 -7.19 13.30 -11.33
CA LEU A 262 -7.71 12.50 -10.21
C LEU A 262 -6.84 12.74 -8.98
N HIS A 263 -7.45 12.98 -7.84
CA HIS A 263 -6.74 13.21 -6.59
C HIS A 263 -7.58 12.86 -5.36
N SER A 264 -6.93 12.70 -4.20
CA SER A 264 -7.61 12.57 -2.91
C SER A 264 -7.56 13.89 -2.15
N SER A 265 -8.72 14.55 -2.01
CA SER A 265 -8.88 15.82 -1.28
C SER A 265 -10.29 15.87 -0.67
N GLY A 266 -10.39 15.61 0.65
CA GLY A 266 -11.63 15.29 1.34
C GLY A 266 -12.15 13.89 0.99
N MET A 267 -12.12 13.54 -0.28
CA MET A 267 -12.30 12.19 -0.85
C MET A 267 -11.58 12.11 -2.20
N VAL A 268 -11.46 10.90 -2.75
CA VAL A 268 -11.01 10.72 -4.12
C VAL A 268 -12.03 11.30 -5.09
N ARG A 269 -11.56 12.17 -5.98
CA ARG A 269 -12.40 12.86 -6.98
C ARG A 269 -11.60 13.23 -8.21
N GLU A 270 -12.30 13.58 -9.28
CA GLU A 270 -11.71 14.19 -10.48
C GLU A 270 -12.06 15.69 -10.50
N ASN A 271 -11.05 16.53 -10.74
CA ASN A 271 -11.21 17.97 -10.90
C ASN A 271 -10.45 18.45 -12.14
N SER A 272 -10.67 19.73 -12.53
CA SER A 272 -10.00 20.38 -13.63
C SER A 272 -9.18 21.59 -13.16
N PHE A 273 -8.11 21.90 -13.89
CA PHE A 273 -7.37 23.15 -13.77
C PHE A 273 -7.78 24.19 -14.84
N ASP A 274 -8.73 23.86 -15.72
CA ASP A 274 -9.31 24.78 -16.70
C ASP A 274 -10.48 25.54 -16.04
N PRO A 275 -10.42 26.89 -15.97
CA PRO A 275 -11.49 27.72 -15.40
C PRO A 275 -12.86 27.57 -16.07
N GLU A 276 -12.90 27.15 -17.32
CA GLU A 276 -14.15 26.95 -18.08
C GLU A 276 -14.78 25.57 -17.83
N ASP A 277 -14.06 24.65 -17.17
CA ASP A 277 -14.59 23.33 -16.84
C ASP A 277 -15.48 23.40 -15.57
N PRO A 278 -16.68 22.79 -15.54
CA PRO A 278 -17.55 22.73 -14.35
C PRO A 278 -16.89 22.11 -13.09
N TRP A 279 -15.86 21.31 -13.28
CA TRP A 279 -15.09 20.68 -12.21
C TRP A 279 -13.82 21.44 -11.82
N TYR A 280 -13.69 22.69 -12.27
CA TYR A 280 -12.56 23.55 -11.97
C TYR A 280 -12.34 23.73 -10.48
N ILE A 281 -11.08 23.69 -10.06
CA ILE A 281 -10.63 24.15 -8.74
C ILE A 281 -9.42 25.07 -8.91
N PRO A 282 -9.37 26.19 -8.16
CA PRO A 282 -8.29 27.16 -8.27
C PRO A 282 -7.03 26.67 -7.56
N ARG A 283 -6.46 25.55 -8.02
CA ARG A 283 -5.18 25.02 -7.54
C ARG A 283 -4.11 25.23 -8.59
N ARG A 284 -3.03 25.90 -8.18
CA ARG A 284 -1.87 26.11 -9.06
C ARG A 284 -1.06 24.81 -9.14
N VAL A 285 -0.81 24.31 -10.34
CA VAL A 285 0.19 23.27 -10.62
C VAL A 285 1.57 23.92 -10.50
N LEU A 286 2.38 23.46 -9.56
CA LEU A 286 3.74 23.96 -9.34
C LEU A 286 4.75 23.28 -10.26
N CYS A 287 4.64 21.98 -10.39
CA CYS A 287 5.46 21.17 -11.25
C CYS A 287 4.71 19.90 -11.65
N ALA A 288 5.19 19.24 -12.68
CA ALA A 288 4.69 17.97 -13.15
C ALA A 288 5.84 17.03 -13.48
N GLY A 289 5.61 15.73 -13.40
CA GLY A 289 6.62 14.74 -13.74
C GLY A 289 6.01 13.45 -14.23
N ARG A 290 6.77 12.73 -15.05
CA ARG A 290 6.40 11.45 -15.63
C ARG A 290 7.21 10.34 -15.02
N VAL A 291 6.53 9.29 -14.55
CA VAL A 291 7.19 8.06 -14.09
C VAL A 291 7.52 7.22 -15.32
N ASP A 292 8.78 6.80 -15.44
CA ASP A 292 9.19 5.85 -16.47
C ASP A 292 8.62 4.45 -16.16
N LEU A 293 7.50 4.11 -16.78
CA LEU A 293 6.83 2.83 -16.58
C LEU A 293 7.63 1.64 -17.13
N GLN A 294 8.69 1.88 -17.91
CA GLN A 294 9.55 0.83 -18.46
C GLN A 294 10.77 0.56 -17.58
N ASP A 295 11.08 1.42 -16.61
CA ASP A 295 12.19 1.19 -15.68
C ASP A 295 11.98 -0.10 -14.90
N PRO A 296 12.85 -1.12 -15.10
CA PRO A 296 12.70 -2.42 -14.43
C PRO A 296 12.88 -2.34 -12.92
N SER A 297 13.58 -1.32 -12.40
CA SER A 297 13.81 -1.15 -10.97
C SER A 297 12.54 -0.75 -10.21
N LEU A 298 11.52 -0.23 -10.91
CA LEU A 298 10.26 0.19 -10.34
C LEU A 298 9.19 -0.91 -10.38
N LYS A 299 9.41 -1.96 -11.18
CA LYS A 299 8.43 -3.04 -11.34
C LYS A 299 8.37 -3.90 -10.07
N VAL A 300 7.16 -4.13 -9.56
CA VAL A 300 6.91 -5.02 -8.41
C VAL A 300 7.48 -6.42 -8.69
N ALA A 301 7.42 -6.90 -9.94
CA ALA A 301 7.97 -8.18 -10.37
C ALA A 301 9.48 -8.34 -10.09
N ASN A 302 10.21 -7.24 -10.00
CA ASN A 302 11.65 -7.23 -9.75
C ASN A 302 11.99 -6.86 -8.30
N HIS A 303 11.01 -6.72 -7.42
CA HIS A 303 11.26 -6.31 -6.06
C HIS A 303 11.55 -7.51 -5.14
N PRO A 304 12.74 -7.56 -4.46
CA PRO A 304 13.21 -8.75 -3.74
C PRO A 304 12.38 -9.14 -2.51
N TRP A 305 11.46 -8.28 -2.09
CA TRP A 305 10.56 -8.60 -0.97
C TRP A 305 9.34 -9.40 -1.42
N TYR A 306 8.97 -9.29 -2.69
CA TYR A 306 7.83 -10.01 -3.28
C TYR A 306 8.26 -11.25 -4.05
N PHE A 307 9.47 -11.25 -4.61
CA PHE A 307 10.00 -12.33 -5.45
C PHE A 307 11.41 -12.71 -5.03
N GLU A 308 11.82 -13.94 -5.31
CA GLU A 308 13.24 -14.32 -5.31
C GLU A 308 13.85 -13.90 -6.65
N LEU A 309 14.88 -13.09 -6.60
CA LEU A 309 15.63 -12.62 -7.75
C LEU A 309 16.86 -13.48 -7.98
#